data_38fe8311ffacd86920eadd9063bf87b8
#
_entry.id   38fe8311ffacd86920eadd9063bf87b8
#
_cell.length_a   1.000
_cell.length_b   1.000
_cell.length_c   1.000
_cell.angle_alpha   90.00
_cell.angle_beta   90.00
_cell.angle_gamma   90.00
#
_symmetry.space_group_name_H-M   'P 1'
#
loop_
_entity.id
_entity.type
_entity.pdbx_description
1 polymer ?
#
loop_
_entity_poly.entity_id
_entity_poly.type
_entity_poly.pdbx_seq_one_letter_code
_entity_poly.pdbx_strand_id
1 'polypeptide(L)'
;MSRSVCVIVPSVGNQVELGITLDGLLAQSYYGPCEIVVVGPGADPGREQAESRAVRFIDDAGSRTRADACNVALDATESELVFFTDDDVIVARTWVEQLARWFERPEVAGVGGPNFAPPEHSTLQQQIIDVSFCSRIFTVGTNYGGKGAGELDEVEQLPGVNSAYRRSVLQEVGGFPPGCIGAEDVILDHMIRQAGHRLWTDRTAVMWHRRRDLSRVKRQIRNYGLVRTLASHEHRELRAWSHTIVAMFPPIVLSAFAFFFWGLANDGLNWPEFWDISYETVPMGWPRAGVHTLVSLIVLYNLIAWYGAAKGNSPCRTPKTVFLSSIATFALHWNYGMGVLQGWWRIFSGNSGLQIDDRSRD
;
A
#
# COMPACT_ATOMS: atom_id res chain seq x y z
N MET A 1 0.40 31.32 15.95
CA MET A 1 1.00 31.56 14.62
C MET A 1 0.86 30.28 13.81
N SER A 2 0.47 30.38 12.54
CA SER A 2 0.43 29.22 11.66
C SER A 2 1.85 28.66 11.43
N ARG A 3 2.02 27.33 11.47
CA ARG A 3 3.31 26.67 11.28
C ARG A 3 3.71 26.72 9.80
N SER A 4 5.01 26.72 9.51
CA SER A 4 5.47 26.56 8.14
C SER A 4 5.32 25.10 7.69
N VAL A 5 4.85 24.90 6.46
CA VAL A 5 4.61 23.59 5.84
C VAL A 5 5.45 23.47 4.57
N CYS A 6 6.09 22.33 4.38
CA CYS A 6 6.66 21.91 3.10
C CYS A 6 5.93 20.66 2.61
N VAL A 7 5.40 20.69 1.39
CA VAL A 7 4.83 19.52 0.72
C VAL A 7 5.87 18.97 -0.25
N ILE A 8 6.35 17.77 -0.01
CA ILE A 8 7.32 17.05 -0.86
C ILE A 8 6.58 16.09 -1.78
N VAL A 9 6.81 16.23 -3.08
CA VAL A 9 6.22 15.42 -4.16
C VAL A 9 7.35 14.74 -4.94
N PRO A 10 7.71 13.49 -4.62
CA PRO A 10 8.63 12.73 -5.45
C PRO A 10 7.97 12.38 -6.79
N SER A 11 8.67 12.61 -7.90
CA SER A 11 8.13 12.37 -9.25
C SER A 11 9.18 11.78 -10.18
N VAL A 12 8.75 10.82 -11.00
CA VAL A 12 9.57 10.22 -12.07
C VAL A 12 8.70 9.97 -13.31
N GLY A 13 8.91 10.75 -14.36
CA GLY A 13 8.33 10.51 -15.68
C GLY A 13 6.83 10.79 -15.82
N ASN A 14 6.17 11.37 -14.82
CA ASN A 14 4.71 11.53 -14.77
C ASN A 14 4.26 12.97 -15.00
N GLN A 15 4.28 13.44 -16.27
CA GLN A 15 4.02 14.84 -16.59
C GLN A 15 2.57 15.29 -16.37
N VAL A 16 1.60 14.50 -16.83
CA VAL A 16 0.19 14.94 -16.87
C VAL A 16 -0.41 14.94 -15.47
N GLU A 17 -0.26 13.86 -14.76
CA GLU A 17 -0.78 13.69 -13.39
C GLU A 17 -0.09 14.66 -12.44
N LEU A 18 1.22 14.85 -12.55
CA LEU A 18 1.96 15.81 -11.74
C LEU A 18 1.37 17.23 -11.90
N GLY A 19 1.03 17.66 -13.14
CA GLY A 19 0.38 18.95 -13.36
C GLY A 19 -0.93 19.07 -12.56
N ILE A 20 -1.78 18.05 -12.58
CA ILE A 20 -3.05 18.02 -11.82
C ILE A 20 -2.79 18.09 -10.31
N THR A 21 -1.81 17.31 -9.83
CA THR A 21 -1.42 17.30 -8.42
C THR A 21 -0.94 18.69 -7.97
N LEU A 22 -0.05 19.32 -8.74
CA LEU A 22 0.48 20.65 -8.42
C LEU A 22 -0.60 21.72 -8.43
N ASP A 23 -1.53 21.69 -9.39
CA ASP A 23 -2.66 22.63 -9.43
C ASP A 23 -3.53 22.50 -8.18
N GLY A 24 -3.77 21.29 -7.70
CA GLY A 24 -4.48 21.03 -6.44
C GLY A 24 -3.71 21.49 -5.20
N LEU A 25 -2.40 21.33 -5.18
CA LEU A 25 -1.55 21.77 -4.08
C LEU A 25 -1.42 23.30 -4.02
N LEU A 26 -1.31 23.97 -5.18
CA LEU A 26 -1.28 25.44 -5.24
C LEU A 26 -2.62 26.09 -4.85
N ALA A 27 -3.73 25.34 -4.95
CA ALA A 27 -5.06 25.81 -4.58
C ALA A 27 -5.43 25.59 -3.11
N GLN A 28 -4.48 25.19 -2.24
CA GLN A 28 -4.78 24.92 -0.82
C GLN A 28 -5.26 26.14 -0.07
N SER A 29 -6.21 25.95 0.89
CA SER A 29 -6.80 27.00 1.72
C SER A 29 -5.95 27.34 2.96
N TYR A 30 -4.77 26.76 3.11
CA TYR A 30 -3.92 26.96 4.26
C TYR A 30 -3.35 28.38 4.31
N TYR A 31 -3.55 29.09 5.44
CA TYR A 31 -3.12 30.48 5.60
C TYR A 31 -1.67 30.66 6.07
N GLY A 32 -0.98 29.57 6.45
CA GLY A 32 0.41 29.61 6.86
C GLY A 32 1.36 29.58 5.65
N PRO A 33 2.68 29.81 5.90
CA PRO A 33 3.69 29.58 4.89
C PRO A 33 3.63 28.12 4.40
N CYS A 34 3.45 27.94 3.09
CA CYS A 34 3.38 26.62 2.47
C CYS A 34 4.28 26.59 1.23
N GLU A 35 5.36 25.85 1.32
CA GLU A 35 6.26 25.56 0.21
C GLU A 35 5.87 24.21 -0.43
N ILE A 36 5.82 24.15 -1.76
CA ILE A 36 5.66 22.92 -2.51
C ILE A 36 6.96 22.63 -3.23
N VAL A 37 7.43 21.39 -3.14
CA VAL A 37 8.69 20.94 -3.72
C VAL A 37 8.47 19.66 -4.49
N VAL A 38 8.88 19.65 -5.76
CA VAL A 38 8.98 18.45 -6.56
C VAL A 38 10.42 17.95 -6.50
N VAL A 39 10.63 16.65 -6.25
CA VAL A 39 11.95 16.03 -6.25
C VAL A 39 11.99 14.85 -7.22
N GLY A 40 12.98 14.82 -8.08
CA GLY A 40 13.15 13.77 -9.10
C GLY A 40 14.44 13.92 -9.87
N PRO A 41 14.73 13.03 -10.83
CA PRO A 41 15.93 13.08 -11.65
C PRO A 41 16.06 14.43 -12.36
N GLY A 42 17.27 14.99 -12.40
CA GLY A 42 17.51 16.33 -12.94
C GLY A 42 17.07 16.55 -14.38
N ALA A 43 17.00 15.48 -15.19
CA ALA A 43 16.49 15.48 -16.58
C ALA A 43 15.02 15.05 -16.68
N ASP A 44 14.30 14.92 -15.56
CA ASP A 44 12.90 14.47 -15.57
C ASP A 44 11.98 15.50 -16.25
N PRO A 45 11.07 15.06 -17.12
CA PRO A 45 10.06 15.92 -17.73
C PRO A 45 9.15 16.62 -16.72
N GLY A 46 9.00 16.10 -15.51
CA GLY A 46 8.26 16.73 -14.41
C GLY A 46 8.84 18.06 -13.95
N ARG A 47 10.13 18.32 -14.23
CA ARG A 47 10.76 19.63 -13.99
C ARG A 47 10.02 20.76 -14.69
N GLU A 48 9.68 20.59 -15.96
CA GLU A 48 8.95 21.59 -16.74
C GLU A 48 7.56 21.89 -16.13
N GLN A 49 6.89 20.86 -15.62
CA GLN A 49 5.60 21.02 -14.95
C GLN A 49 5.72 21.81 -13.64
N ALA A 50 6.79 21.60 -12.88
CA ALA A 50 7.05 22.35 -11.66
C ALA A 50 7.42 23.81 -11.97
N GLU A 51 8.40 24.02 -12.86
CA GLU A 51 8.91 25.36 -13.22
C GLU A 51 7.83 26.25 -13.86
N SER A 52 6.97 25.69 -14.72
CA SER A 52 5.85 26.43 -15.33
C SER A 52 4.82 26.93 -14.32
N ARG A 53 4.79 26.36 -13.12
CA ARG A 53 3.92 26.73 -11.99
C ARG A 53 4.64 27.49 -10.87
N ALA A 54 5.88 27.89 -11.10
CA ALA A 54 6.75 28.49 -10.08
C ALA A 54 6.93 27.62 -8.83
N VAL A 55 6.83 26.30 -8.99
CA VAL A 55 7.12 25.30 -7.95
C VAL A 55 8.59 24.92 -8.01
N ARG A 56 9.24 24.86 -6.86
CA ARG A 56 10.65 24.49 -6.76
C ARG A 56 10.86 23.03 -7.14
N PHE A 57 11.78 22.78 -8.08
CA PHE A 57 12.25 21.44 -8.43
C PHE A 57 13.61 21.19 -7.78
N ILE A 58 13.77 20.04 -7.16
CA ILE A 58 15.01 19.57 -6.56
C ILE A 58 15.49 18.35 -7.34
N ASP A 59 16.73 18.38 -7.82
CA ASP A 59 17.39 17.22 -8.40
C ASP A 59 17.63 16.17 -7.29
N ASP A 60 17.19 14.94 -7.51
CA ASP A 60 17.29 13.85 -6.55
C ASP A 60 18.70 13.26 -6.40
N ALA A 61 19.71 13.90 -7.03
CA ALA A 61 21.13 13.51 -7.00
C ALA A 61 21.37 12.05 -7.43
N GLY A 62 20.54 11.53 -8.35
CA GLY A 62 20.63 10.15 -8.83
C GLY A 62 20.04 9.13 -7.86
N SER A 63 19.14 9.55 -7.01
CA SER A 63 18.37 8.66 -6.11
C SER A 63 17.71 7.54 -6.89
N ARG A 64 17.79 6.31 -6.35
CA ARG A 64 17.19 5.13 -6.98
C ARG A 64 15.83 4.74 -6.38
N THR A 65 15.48 5.33 -5.26
CA THR A 65 14.26 5.01 -4.53
C THR A 65 13.48 6.28 -4.18
N ARG A 66 12.18 6.10 -3.92
CA ARG A 66 11.33 7.17 -3.38
C ARG A 66 11.86 7.68 -2.03
N ALA A 67 12.32 6.77 -1.17
CA ALA A 67 12.88 7.08 0.13
C ALA A 67 14.08 8.03 0.03
N ASP A 68 15.04 7.70 -0.86
CA ASP A 68 16.24 8.54 -1.06
C ASP A 68 15.88 9.92 -1.61
N ALA A 69 15.00 9.99 -2.60
CA ALA A 69 14.53 11.25 -3.16
C ALA A 69 13.83 12.13 -2.11
N CYS A 70 12.96 11.53 -1.26
CA CYS A 70 12.33 12.23 -0.16
C CYS A 70 13.35 12.78 0.86
N ASN A 71 14.42 12.03 1.16
CA ASN A 71 15.49 12.49 2.05
C ASN A 71 16.23 13.68 1.44
N VAL A 72 16.56 13.65 0.15
CA VAL A 72 17.19 14.79 -0.54
C VAL A 72 16.32 16.05 -0.43
N ALA A 73 15.01 15.93 -0.61
CA ALA A 73 14.10 17.06 -0.45
C ALA A 73 13.95 17.51 1.00
N LEU A 74 13.96 16.57 1.96
CA LEU A 74 13.91 16.86 3.39
C LEU A 74 15.13 17.70 3.82
N ASP A 75 16.33 17.35 3.35
CA ASP A 75 17.58 18.06 3.65
C ASP A 75 17.65 19.44 2.97
N ALA A 76 16.98 19.62 1.84
CA ALA A 76 16.97 20.86 1.07
C ALA A 76 15.88 21.86 1.50
N THR A 77 15.10 21.56 2.54
CA THR A 77 13.97 22.39 3.03
C THR A 77 14.03 22.59 4.54
N GLU A 78 13.32 23.60 5.10
CA GLU A 78 13.43 23.98 6.53
C GLU A 78 12.09 24.14 7.26
N SER A 79 10.95 23.93 6.58
CA SER A 79 9.62 24.10 7.20
C SER A 79 9.42 23.22 8.43
N GLU A 80 8.67 23.70 9.43
CA GLU A 80 8.40 22.98 10.70
C GLU A 80 7.65 21.66 10.50
N LEU A 81 6.74 21.63 9.52
CA LEU A 81 5.94 20.46 9.16
C LEU A 81 6.31 20.01 7.75
N VAL A 82 6.44 18.71 7.57
CA VAL A 82 6.76 18.09 6.28
C VAL A 82 5.63 17.15 5.89
N PHE A 83 5.05 17.39 4.73
CA PHE A 83 3.97 16.62 4.14
C PHE A 83 4.53 15.81 2.97
N PHE A 84 4.09 14.57 2.84
CA PHE A 84 4.45 13.71 1.71
C PHE A 84 3.19 13.32 0.95
N THR A 85 3.28 13.40 -0.37
CA THR A 85 2.27 12.88 -1.29
C THR A 85 2.93 12.36 -2.56
N ASP A 86 2.16 11.74 -3.45
CA ASP A 86 2.66 11.24 -4.74
C ASP A 86 2.29 12.23 -5.87
N ASP A 87 2.84 12.01 -7.06
CA ASP A 87 2.68 12.89 -8.23
C ASP A 87 1.43 12.59 -9.07
N ASP A 88 0.59 11.63 -8.65
CA ASP A 88 -0.61 11.18 -9.35
C ASP A 88 -1.88 11.23 -8.47
N VAL A 89 -1.95 12.24 -7.60
CA VAL A 89 -3.07 12.44 -6.66
C VAL A 89 -3.96 13.61 -7.06
N ILE A 90 -5.22 13.55 -6.60
CA ILE A 90 -6.14 14.69 -6.61
C ILE A 90 -6.32 15.14 -5.16
N VAL A 91 -5.89 16.35 -4.87
CA VAL A 91 -5.80 16.89 -3.51
C VAL A 91 -7.01 17.76 -3.20
N ALA A 92 -7.67 17.48 -2.08
CA ALA A 92 -8.74 18.35 -1.59
C ALA A 92 -8.17 19.72 -1.18
N ARG A 93 -8.89 20.81 -1.49
CA ARG A 93 -8.46 22.18 -1.21
C ARG A 93 -8.11 22.45 0.26
N THR A 94 -8.66 21.68 1.19
CA THR A 94 -8.48 21.82 2.64
C THR A 94 -7.48 20.81 3.23
N TRP A 95 -6.80 20.02 2.40
CA TRP A 95 -5.98 18.90 2.85
C TRP A 95 -4.84 19.33 3.78
N VAL A 96 -4.07 20.36 3.41
CA VAL A 96 -2.98 20.88 4.24
C VAL A 96 -3.53 21.41 5.58
N GLU A 97 -4.60 22.18 5.55
CA GLU A 97 -5.24 22.73 6.74
C GLU A 97 -5.76 21.62 7.68
N GLN A 98 -6.41 20.60 7.11
CA GLN A 98 -6.95 19.45 7.85
C GLN A 98 -5.87 18.69 8.61
N LEU A 99 -4.71 18.46 8.01
CA LEU A 99 -3.63 17.77 8.70
C LEU A 99 -2.83 18.70 9.62
N ALA A 100 -2.55 19.94 9.19
CA ALA A 100 -1.74 20.89 9.96
C ALA A 100 -2.35 21.24 11.31
N ARG A 101 -3.69 21.34 11.43
CA ARG A 101 -4.41 21.65 12.68
C ARG A 101 -4.07 20.70 13.82
N TRP A 102 -3.77 19.43 13.53
CA TRP A 102 -3.50 18.43 14.55
C TRP A 102 -2.15 18.61 15.24
N PHE A 103 -1.20 19.29 14.59
CA PHE A 103 0.10 19.59 15.18
C PHE A 103 0.08 20.70 16.25
N GLU A 104 -1.08 21.27 16.54
CA GLU A 104 -1.28 22.07 17.75
C GLU A 104 -1.17 21.20 19.01
N ARG A 105 -1.45 19.91 18.89
CA ARG A 105 -1.29 18.91 19.94
C ARG A 105 0.17 18.42 20.00
N PRO A 106 0.87 18.60 21.15
CA PRO A 106 2.28 18.20 21.25
C PRO A 106 2.53 16.72 21.03
N GLU A 107 1.56 15.87 21.39
CA GLU A 107 1.64 14.42 21.26
C GLU A 107 1.55 13.92 19.80
N VAL A 108 1.13 14.76 18.85
CA VAL A 108 1.04 14.43 17.45
C VAL A 108 2.41 14.60 16.79
N ALA A 109 3.12 13.51 16.56
CA ALA A 109 4.38 13.50 15.83
C ALA A 109 4.18 13.37 14.32
N GLY A 110 3.17 12.60 13.92
CA GLY A 110 2.75 12.46 12.54
C GLY A 110 1.24 12.23 12.45
N VAL A 111 0.65 12.68 11.36
CA VAL A 111 -0.77 12.50 11.05
C VAL A 111 -0.94 12.26 9.56
N GLY A 112 -1.86 11.38 9.20
CA GLY A 112 -2.23 11.12 7.82
C GLY A 112 -3.73 10.87 7.69
N GLY A 113 -4.15 10.47 6.50
CA GLY A 113 -5.54 10.16 6.23
C GLY A 113 -5.69 8.98 5.26
N PRO A 114 -6.93 8.55 4.98
CA PRO A 114 -7.18 7.50 4.02
C PRO A 114 -6.85 7.96 2.60
N ASN A 115 -6.57 6.99 1.72
CA ASN A 115 -6.46 7.25 0.30
C ASN A 115 -7.37 6.30 -0.48
N PHE A 116 -8.11 6.85 -1.44
CA PHE A 116 -9.08 6.14 -2.24
C PHE A 116 -8.88 6.40 -3.74
N ALA A 117 -9.27 5.44 -4.57
CA ALA A 117 -9.39 5.73 -5.99
C ALA A 117 -10.60 6.66 -6.26
N PRO A 118 -10.41 7.70 -7.09
CA PRO A 118 -11.53 8.56 -7.50
C PRO A 118 -12.47 7.77 -8.42
N PRO A 119 -13.77 7.55 -8.06
CA PRO A 119 -14.65 6.68 -8.84
C PRO A 119 -14.84 7.13 -10.28
N GLU A 120 -14.99 8.44 -10.50
CA GLU A 120 -15.26 9.03 -11.82
C GLU A 120 -14.03 9.06 -12.74
N HIS A 121 -12.83 8.97 -12.16
CA HIS A 121 -11.56 9.05 -12.90
C HIS A 121 -10.78 7.72 -12.89
N SER A 122 -11.42 6.63 -12.49
CA SER A 122 -10.78 5.31 -12.38
C SER A 122 -11.46 4.30 -13.30
N THR A 123 -10.64 3.49 -13.99
CA THR A 123 -11.13 2.35 -14.76
C THR A 123 -11.79 1.31 -13.84
N LEU A 124 -12.63 0.44 -14.39
CA LEU A 124 -13.24 -0.66 -13.61
C LEU A 124 -12.18 -1.50 -12.89
N GLN A 125 -11.04 -1.76 -13.53
CA GLN A 125 -9.94 -2.52 -12.92
C GLN A 125 -9.37 -1.80 -11.70
N GLN A 126 -9.14 -0.49 -11.79
CA GLN A 126 -8.64 0.33 -10.68
C GLN A 126 -9.65 0.41 -9.54
N GLN A 127 -10.95 0.51 -9.85
CA GLN A 127 -12.01 0.48 -8.87
C GLN A 127 -12.07 -0.86 -8.11
N ILE A 128 -11.93 -1.98 -8.82
CA ILE A 128 -11.88 -3.33 -8.23
C ILE A 128 -10.67 -3.47 -7.29
N ILE A 129 -9.52 -2.96 -7.69
CA ILE A 129 -8.29 -2.96 -6.86
C ILE A 129 -8.51 -2.10 -5.61
N ASP A 130 -9.13 -0.93 -5.73
CA ASP A 130 -9.43 -0.07 -4.60
C ASP A 130 -10.37 -0.75 -3.59
N VAL A 131 -11.43 -1.39 -4.07
CA VAL A 131 -12.35 -2.18 -3.22
C VAL A 131 -11.60 -3.30 -2.50
N SER A 132 -10.63 -3.94 -3.16
CA SER A 132 -9.79 -4.97 -2.54
C SER A 132 -8.86 -4.39 -1.47
N PHE A 133 -8.21 -3.23 -1.71
CA PHE A 133 -7.36 -2.56 -0.74
C PHE A 133 -8.13 -2.03 0.47
N CYS A 134 -9.36 -1.62 0.29
CA CYS A 134 -10.23 -1.14 1.36
C CYS A 134 -10.98 -2.27 2.10
N SER A 135 -10.76 -3.54 1.74
CA SER A 135 -11.37 -4.68 2.42
C SER A 135 -10.96 -4.75 3.88
N ARG A 136 -11.94 -4.94 4.79
CA ARG A 136 -11.66 -5.02 6.22
C ARG A 136 -11.01 -6.32 6.68
N ILE A 137 -11.10 -7.38 5.89
CA ILE A 137 -10.57 -8.70 6.26
C ILE A 137 -9.19 -8.94 5.64
N PHE A 138 -9.07 -8.73 4.33
CA PHE A 138 -7.90 -9.15 3.59
C PHE A 138 -6.74 -8.14 3.56
N THR A 139 -6.97 -6.94 4.04
CA THR A 139 -5.93 -5.91 4.18
C THR A 139 -5.69 -5.56 5.65
N VAL A 140 -5.79 -6.54 6.53
CA VAL A 140 -5.55 -6.37 7.96
C VAL A 140 -4.18 -5.76 8.19
N GLY A 141 -4.16 -4.56 8.78
CA GLY A 141 -2.91 -3.82 9.05
C GLY A 141 -2.65 -2.64 8.11
N THR A 142 -3.36 -2.51 6.98
CA THR A 142 -3.20 -1.32 6.11
C THR A 142 -4.20 -0.21 6.46
N ASN A 143 -3.80 1.05 6.26
CA ASN A 143 -4.64 2.22 6.48
C ASN A 143 -5.28 2.76 5.19
N TYR A 144 -5.28 1.99 4.09
CA TYR A 144 -5.82 2.47 2.82
C TYR A 144 -7.24 3.04 2.96
N GLY A 145 -8.12 2.33 3.66
CA GLY A 145 -9.51 2.75 3.84
C GLY A 145 -9.77 3.58 5.11
N GLY A 146 -8.76 3.99 5.85
CA GLY A 146 -8.90 4.64 7.15
C GLY A 146 -9.43 3.70 8.23
N LYS A 147 -8.75 3.63 9.36
CA LYS A 147 -9.17 2.88 10.55
C LYS A 147 -9.73 3.84 11.60
N GLY A 148 -10.43 3.27 12.59
CA GLY A 148 -10.95 4.02 13.73
C GLY A 148 -12.40 4.49 13.54
N ALA A 149 -12.94 5.08 14.58
CA ALA A 149 -14.30 5.61 14.65
C ALA A 149 -14.34 7.07 15.09
N GLY A 150 -13.22 7.59 15.60
CA GLY A 150 -13.03 8.96 16.06
C GLY A 150 -12.72 9.93 14.92
N GLU A 151 -12.62 11.21 15.28
CA GLU A 151 -12.13 12.25 14.38
C GLU A 151 -10.61 12.09 14.16
N LEU A 152 -9.89 11.74 15.22
CA LEU A 152 -8.46 11.46 15.21
C LEU A 152 -8.21 10.16 16.01
N ASP A 153 -7.68 9.14 15.34
CA ASP A 153 -7.38 7.84 15.95
C ASP A 153 -5.88 7.56 15.90
N GLU A 154 -5.33 6.96 16.96
CA GLU A 154 -3.94 6.51 16.97
C GLU A 154 -3.73 5.30 16.05
N VAL A 155 -2.63 5.31 15.30
CA VAL A 155 -2.30 4.26 14.33
C VAL A 155 -0.83 3.89 14.40
N GLU A 156 -0.51 2.73 13.87
CA GLU A 156 0.89 2.26 13.78
C GLU A 156 1.60 2.73 12.52
N GLN A 157 0.86 3.10 11.48
CA GLN A 157 1.40 3.40 10.16
C GLN A 157 0.53 4.43 9.45
N LEU A 158 1.18 5.31 8.68
CA LEU A 158 0.55 6.29 7.81
C LEU A 158 0.76 5.90 6.34
N PRO A 159 -0.20 6.18 5.45
CA PRO A 159 0.02 5.98 4.02
C PRO A 159 1.07 6.98 3.50
N GLY A 160 2.10 6.52 2.81
CA GLY A 160 3.14 7.39 2.26
C GLY A 160 2.62 8.48 1.30
N VAL A 161 1.47 8.23 0.66
CA VAL A 161 0.79 9.19 -0.23
C VAL A 161 0.00 10.28 0.52
N ASN A 162 -0.26 10.09 1.80
CA ASN A 162 -1.11 10.99 2.60
C ASN A 162 -0.63 11.03 4.04
N SER A 163 0.52 11.66 4.25
CA SER A 163 1.17 11.73 5.55
C SER A 163 1.84 13.08 5.78
N ALA A 164 1.88 13.50 7.03
CA ALA A 164 2.52 14.71 7.51
C ALA A 164 3.24 14.41 8.82
N TYR A 165 4.40 15.03 9.04
CA TYR A 165 5.22 14.82 10.22
C TYR A 165 5.82 16.13 10.72
N ARG A 166 6.19 16.16 12.02
CA ARG A 166 7.11 17.19 12.51
C ARG A 166 8.50 16.98 11.93
N ARG A 167 9.10 18.01 11.39
CA ARG A 167 10.49 17.95 10.92
C ARG A 167 11.45 17.46 11.99
N SER A 168 11.31 17.97 13.22
CA SER A 168 12.18 17.57 14.34
C SER A 168 12.15 16.06 14.59
N VAL A 169 10.98 15.42 14.44
CA VAL A 169 10.84 13.97 14.59
C VAL A 169 11.51 13.22 13.41
N LEU A 170 11.33 13.71 12.17
CA LEU A 170 12.02 13.12 11.01
C LEU A 170 13.53 13.22 11.15
N GLN A 171 14.05 14.36 11.61
CA GLN A 171 15.49 14.56 11.84
C GLN A 171 16.01 13.67 12.97
N GLU A 172 15.24 13.52 14.06
CA GLU A 172 15.63 12.65 15.20
C GLU A 172 15.82 11.20 14.76
N VAL A 173 14.95 10.69 13.87
CA VAL A 173 15.03 9.30 13.40
C VAL A 173 15.90 9.12 12.14
N GLY A 174 16.43 10.21 11.57
CA GLY A 174 17.33 10.19 10.41
C GLY A 174 16.61 10.08 9.05
N GLY A 175 15.33 10.42 8.98
CA GLY A 175 14.56 10.40 7.73
C GLY A 175 14.09 9.00 7.32
N PHE A 176 13.83 8.83 6.03
CA PHE A 176 13.44 7.53 5.46
C PHE A 176 14.62 6.55 5.42
N PRO A 177 14.37 5.23 5.53
CA PRO A 177 15.42 4.22 5.40
C PRO A 177 16.02 4.26 3.98
N PRO A 178 17.33 4.49 3.85
CA PRO A 178 17.95 4.66 2.53
C PRO A 178 17.96 3.36 1.73
N GLY A 179 17.79 3.47 0.40
CA GLY A 179 17.83 2.35 -0.53
C GLY A 179 16.62 1.41 -0.44
N CYS A 180 15.57 1.78 0.27
CA CYS A 180 14.35 0.98 0.42
C CYS A 180 13.45 1.12 -0.80
N ILE A 181 13.13 0.01 -1.48
CA ILE A 181 12.31 -0.01 -2.71
C ILE A 181 10.81 -0.13 -2.47
N GLY A 182 10.36 -0.16 -1.23
CA GLY A 182 8.95 -0.23 -0.83
C GLY A 182 8.80 -0.45 0.66
N ALA A 183 7.63 -0.16 1.22
CA ALA A 183 7.37 -0.14 2.65
C ALA A 183 8.29 0.81 3.45
N GLU A 184 8.86 1.80 2.78
CA GLU A 184 9.69 2.85 3.39
C GLU A 184 8.91 3.67 4.43
N ASP A 185 7.63 3.90 4.17
CA ASP A 185 6.68 4.52 5.08
C ASP A 185 6.48 3.69 6.36
N VAL A 186 6.34 2.39 6.21
CA VAL A 186 6.17 1.47 7.35
C VAL A 186 7.40 1.45 8.25
N ILE A 187 8.60 1.45 7.66
CA ILE A 187 9.85 1.43 8.42
C ILE A 187 10.07 2.78 9.10
N LEU A 188 9.83 3.89 8.41
CA LEU A 188 9.90 5.23 8.98
C LEU A 188 8.97 5.34 10.20
N ASP A 189 7.71 4.96 10.05
CA ASP A 189 6.71 5.00 11.12
C ASP A 189 7.09 4.10 12.30
N HIS A 190 7.71 2.96 12.04
CA HIS A 190 8.27 2.11 13.07
C HIS A 190 9.41 2.81 13.83
N MET A 191 10.36 3.43 13.13
CA MET A 191 11.47 4.18 13.74
C MET A 191 10.94 5.33 14.62
N ILE A 192 9.95 6.08 14.13
CA ILE A 192 9.29 7.17 14.87
C ILE A 192 8.66 6.64 16.16
N ARG A 193 7.96 5.51 16.10
CA ARG A 193 7.34 4.89 17.29
C ARG A 193 8.38 4.33 18.26
N GLN A 194 9.49 3.77 17.78
CA GLN A 194 10.60 3.31 18.62
C GLN A 194 11.28 4.48 19.36
N ALA A 195 11.31 5.68 18.76
CA ALA A 195 11.74 6.91 19.42
C ALA A 195 10.74 7.44 20.48
N GLY A 196 9.61 6.73 20.70
CA GLY A 196 8.61 7.09 21.70
C GLY A 196 7.51 8.03 21.21
N HIS A 197 7.46 8.31 19.91
CA HIS A 197 6.46 9.19 19.33
C HIS A 197 5.19 8.44 18.90
N ARG A 198 4.10 9.19 18.67
CA ARG A 198 2.77 8.64 18.33
C ARG A 198 2.31 9.18 16.98
N LEU A 199 1.65 8.29 16.22
CA LEU A 199 1.10 8.57 14.90
C LEU A 199 -0.42 8.51 14.92
N TRP A 200 -1.05 9.36 14.12
CA TRP A 200 -2.50 9.53 14.15
C TRP A 200 -3.10 9.54 12.74
N THR A 201 -4.36 9.18 12.61
CA THR A 201 -5.09 9.28 11.35
C THR A 201 -6.32 10.17 11.51
N ASP A 202 -6.47 11.13 10.58
CA ASP A 202 -7.70 11.91 10.39
C ASP A 202 -8.48 11.32 9.22
N ARG A 203 -9.63 10.75 9.49
CA ARG A 203 -10.47 10.09 8.46
C ARG A 203 -11.08 11.07 7.46
N THR A 204 -11.10 12.35 7.77
CA THR A 204 -11.64 13.40 6.90
C THR A 204 -10.62 13.93 5.90
N ALA A 205 -9.33 13.79 6.20
CA ALA A 205 -8.23 14.18 5.32
C ALA A 205 -8.02 13.16 4.20
N VAL A 206 -9.00 13.03 3.30
CA VAL A 206 -8.99 12.08 2.20
C VAL A 206 -8.07 12.53 1.09
N MET A 207 -7.22 11.62 0.60
CA MET A 207 -6.44 11.76 -0.62
C MET A 207 -7.02 10.89 -1.72
N TRP A 208 -7.23 11.46 -2.90
CA TRP A 208 -7.66 10.72 -4.07
C TRP A 208 -6.46 10.30 -4.88
N HIS A 209 -6.20 8.98 -4.96
CA HIS A 209 -5.04 8.41 -5.62
C HIS A 209 -5.46 7.29 -6.55
N ARG A 210 -5.18 7.43 -7.85
CA ARG A 210 -5.49 6.39 -8.83
C ARG A 210 -4.72 5.12 -8.52
N ARG A 211 -5.42 4.00 -8.53
CA ARG A 211 -4.75 2.70 -8.39
C ARG A 211 -4.01 2.35 -9.67
N ARG A 212 -2.87 1.72 -9.51
CA ARG A 212 -2.11 1.16 -10.65
C ARG A 212 -2.91 0.05 -11.31
N ASP A 213 -2.63 -0.22 -12.59
CA ASP A 213 -3.19 -1.40 -13.28
C ASP A 213 -2.75 -2.69 -12.61
N LEU A 214 -3.52 -3.77 -12.81
CA LEU A 214 -3.27 -5.07 -12.17
C LEU A 214 -1.86 -5.61 -12.44
N SER A 215 -1.28 -5.36 -13.61
CA SER A 215 0.08 -5.75 -13.95
C SER A 215 1.14 -5.05 -13.07
N ARG A 216 0.99 -3.73 -12.87
CA ARG A 216 1.89 -2.93 -12.06
C ARG A 216 1.67 -3.15 -10.56
N VAL A 217 0.40 -3.26 -10.13
CA VAL A 217 0.09 -3.50 -8.71
C VAL A 217 0.59 -4.86 -8.23
N LYS A 218 0.56 -5.90 -9.06
CA LYS A 218 1.14 -7.22 -8.73
C LYS A 218 2.62 -7.12 -8.37
N ARG A 219 3.40 -6.37 -9.17
CA ARG A 219 4.83 -6.14 -8.90
C ARG A 219 5.02 -5.36 -7.61
N GLN A 220 4.27 -4.27 -7.42
CA GLN A 220 4.30 -3.45 -6.22
C GLN A 220 4.03 -4.28 -4.96
N ILE A 221 2.97 -5.09 -4.96
CA ILE A 221 2.58 -5.92 -3.81
C ILE A 221 3.60 -7.03 -3.55
N ARG A 222 4.21 -7.59 -4.59
CA ARG A 222 5.31 -8.55 -4.44
C ARG A 222 6.54 -7.92 -3.79
N ASN A 223 6.95 -6.74 -4.25
CA ASN A 223 8.03 -5.98 -3.63
C ASN A 223 7.70 -5.63 -2.17
N TYR A 224 6.46 -5.25 -1.90
CA TYR A 224 6.00 -4.96 -0.55
C TYR A 224 6.14 -6.19 0.37
N GLY A 225 5.72 -7.38 -0.08
CA GLY A 225 5.90 -8.63 0.67
C GLY A 225 7.37 -8.96 0.91
N LEU A 226 8.22 -8.78 -0.10
CA LEU A 226 9.67 -8.98 0.00
C LEU A 226 10.29 -8.04 1.05
N VAL A 227 10.13 -6.73 0.88
CA VAL A 227 10.74 -5.72 1.76
C VAL A 227 10.19 -5.86 3.18
N ARG A 228 8.88 -6.08 3.34
CA ARG A 228 8.27 -6.30 4.66
C ARG A 228 8.87 -7.50 5.39
N THR A 229 9.20 -8.56 4.67
CA THR A 229 9.85 -9.75 5.24
C THR A 229 11.27 -9.45 5.69
N LEU A 230 12.06 -8.74 4.87
CA LEU A 230 13.42 -8.33 5.22
C LEU A 230 13.42 -7.38 6.42
N ALA A 231 12.52 -6.36 6.41
CA ALA A 231 12.35 -5.45 7.53
C ALA A 231 11.94 -6.17 8.82
N SER A 232 11.05 -7.16 8.74
CA SER A 232 10.66 -7.98 9.90
C SER A 232 11.75 -8.95 10.37
N HIS A 233 12.76 -9.20 9.56
CA HIS A 233 13.96 -9.94 9.96
C HIS A 233 14.92 -9.05 10.76
N GLU A 234 15.10 -7.82 10.32
CA GLU A 234 15.94 -6.81 10.96
C GLU A 234 15.26 -6.25 12.23
N HIS A 235 13.97 -5.90 12.12
CA HIS A 235 13.14 -5.35 13.20
C HIS A 235 12.06 -6.37 13.61
N ARG A 236 12.31 -7.13 14.67
CA ARG A 236 11.42 -8.21 15.11
C ARG A 236 10.02 -7.73 15.49
N GLU A 237 9.89 -6.49 15.93
CA GLU A 237 8.65 -5.82 16.32
C GLU A 237 7.69 -5.62 15.13
N LEU A 238 8.22 -5.59 13.90
CA LEU A 238 7.43 -5.52 12.67
C LEU A 238 6.80 -6.86 12.29
N ARG A 239 7.10 -7.95 13.00
CA ARG A 239 6.52 -9.26 12.74
C ARG A 239 5.04 -9.26 13.11
N ALA A 240 4.20 -9.59 12.15
CA ALA A 240 2.78 -9.80 12.37
C ALA A 240 2.38 -11.18 11.84
N TRP A 241 1.59 -11.91 12.63
CA TRP A 241 1.09 -13.23 12.24
C TRP A 241 0.26 -13.18 10.94
N SER A 242 -0.41 -12.05 10.68
CA SER A 242 -1.17 -11.80 9.44
C SER A 242 -0.29 -11.93 8.18
N HIS A 243 0.97 -11.51 8.24
CA HIS A 243 1.90 -11.67 7.11
C HIS A 243 2.25 -13.13 6.86
N THR A 244 2.40 -13.93 7.92
CA THR A 244 2.65 -15.38 7.81
C THR A 244 1.46 -16.10 7.17
N ILE A 245 0.22 -15.74 7.53
CA ILE A 245 -0.98 -16.32 6.91
C ILE A 245 -1.01 -16.04 5.41
N VAL A 246 -0.77 -14.80 5.02
CA VAL A 246 -0.74 -14.44 3.58
C VAL A 246 0.44 -15.11 2.87
N ALA A 247 1.59 -15.31 3.54
CA ALA A 247 2.71 -16.04 2.99
C ALA A 247 2.39 -17.50 2.67
N MET A 248 1.53 -18.13 3.45
CA MET A 248 1.08 -19.51 3.23
C MET A 248 0.07 -19.66 2.10
N PHE A 249 -0.48 -18.55 1.59
CA PHE A 249 -1.50 -18.60 0.54
C PHE A 249 -1.03 -19.31 -0.75
N PRO A 250 0.11 -18.95 -1.39
CA PRO A 250 0.59 -19.68 -2.56
C PRO A 250 0.84 -21.17 -2.32
N PRO A 251 1.56 -21.62 -1.27
CA PRO A 251 1.75 -23.05 -1.02
C PRO A 251 0.44 -23.79 -0.73
N ILE A 252 -0.53 -23.18 -0.03
CA ILE A 252 -1.85 -23.80 0.20
C ILE A 252 -2.58 -24.00 -1.13
N VAL A 253 -2.62 -22.99 -1.99
CA VAL A 253 -3.26 -23.09 -3.32
C VAL A 253 -2.59 -24.15 -4.16
N LEU A 254 -1.25 -24.16 -4.22
CA LEU A 254 -0.51 -25.17 -4.99
C LEU A 254 -0.72 -26.58 -4.44
N SER A 255 -0.76 -26.76 -3.12
CA SER A 255 -1.04 -28.05 -2.50
C SER A 255 -2.45 -28.55 -2.79
N ALA A 256 -3.44 -27.64 -2.78
CA ALA A 256 -4.82 -27.99 -3.13
C ALA A 256 -4.93 -28.45 -4.59
N PHE A 257 -4.25 -27.76 -5.52
CA PHE A 257 -4.19 -28.18 -6.91
C PHE A 257 -3.43 -29.51 -7.08
N ALA A 258 -2.30 -29.69 -6.40
CA ALA A 258 -1.53 -30.95 -6.45
C ALA A 258 -2.37 -32.12 -5.93
N PHE A 259 -3.13 -31.92 -4.85
CA PHE A 259 -4.03 -32.92 -4.29
C PHE A 259 -5.18 -33.25 -5.25
N PHE A 260 -5.76 -32.22 -5.89
CA PHE A 260 -6.77 -32.39 -6.92
C PHE A 260 -6.25 -33.23 -8.10
N PHE A 261 -5.09 -32.87 -8.69
CA PHE A 261 -4.52 -33.60 -9.82
C PHE A 261 -4.05 -34.99 -9.45
N TRP A 262 -3.51 -35.18 -8.25
CA TRP A 262 -3.16 -36.49 -7.74
C TRP A 262 -4.39 -37.39 -7.63
N GLY A 263 -5.49 -36.83 -7.15
CA GLY A 263 -6.78 -37.54 -7.13
C GLY A 263 -7.25 -37.95 -8.52
N LEU A 264 -7.19 -37.03 -9.50
CA LEU A 264 -7.56 -37.33 -10.89
C LEU A 264 -6.68 -38.46 -11.51
N ALA A 265 -5.41 -38.46 -11.20
CA ALA A 265 -4.48 -39.42 -11.77
C ALA A 265 -4.65 -40.86 -11.25
N ASN A 266 -5.15 -41.00 -10.00
CA ASN A 266 -5.26 -42.31 -9.34
C ASN A 266 -6.60 -43.02 -9.59
N ASP A 267 -7.73 -42.31 -9.67
CA ASP A 267 -9.07 -42.93 -9.75
C ASP A 267 -9.86 -42.53 -11.02
N GLY A 268 -9.33 -41.63 -11.83
CA GLY A 268 -10.06 -41.06 -12.96
C GLY A 268 -11.26 -40.20 -12.57
N LEU A 269 -11.80 -39.47 -13.52
CA LEU A 269 -13.07 -38.73 -13.36
C LEU A 269 -14.22 -39.60 -13.91
N ASN A 270 -14.89 -40.32 -13.04
CA ASN A 270 -16.16 -40.89 -13.37
C ASN A 270 -17.28 -39.85 -13.08
N TRP A 271 -17.58 -38.96 -14.06
CA TRP A 271 -18.50 -37.85 -13.92
C TRP A 271 -19.89 -38.20 -13.37
N PRO A 272 -20.51 -39.33 -13.75
CA PRO A 272 -21.80 -39.73 -13.19
C PRO A 272 -21.75 -39.94 -11.67
N GLU A 273 -20.70 -40.54 -11.16
CA GLU A 273 -20.56 -40.81 -9.74
C GLU A 273 -20.08 -39.59 -8.94
N PHE A 274 -19.51 -38.58 -9.60
CA PHE A 274 -19.06 -37.34 -8.99
C PHE A 274 -20.20 -36.51 -8.40
N TRP A 275 -21.37 -36.50 -9.08
CA TRP A 275 -22.54 -35.74 -8.68
C TRP A 275 -23.54 -36.56 -7.85
N ASP A 276 -23.27 -37.86 -7.64
CA ASP A 276 -24.11 -38.70 -6.80
C ASP A 276 -23.83 -38.37 -5.31
N ILE A 277 -24.75 -37.56 -4.75
CA ILE A 277 -24.73 -37.10 -3.34
C ILE A 277 -25.28 -38.19 -2.41
N SER A 278 -25.66 -39.36 -2.91
CA SER A 278 -26.13 -40.47 -2.10
C SER A 278 -24.94 -41.05 -1.30
N TYR A 279 -24.81 -40.59 -0.06
CA TYR A 279 -23.76 -40.97 0.89
C TYR A 279 -23.75 -42.42 1.34
N GLU A 280 -24.69 -43.24 0.86
CA GLU A 280 -24.97 -44.53 1.51
C GLU A 280 -24.10 -45.70 1.01
N THR A 281 -23.38 -45.59 -0.10
CA THR A 281 -22.80 -46.81 -0.70
C THR A 281 -21.36 -46.73 -1.22
N VAL A 282 -20.72 -45.57 -1.27
CA VAL A 282 -19.35 -45.47 -1.80
C VAL A 282 -18.43 -44.75 -0.79
N PRO A 283 -17.34 -45.39 -0.31
CA PRO A 283 -16.36 -44.70 0.50
C PRO A 283 -15.84 -43.47 -0.27
N MET A 284 -15.71 -42.33 0.43
CA MET A 284 -15.17 -41.10 -0.15
C MET A 284 -13.73 -41.37 -0.59
N GLY A 285 -13.52 -41.70 -1.86
CA GLY A 285 -12.19 -41.90 -2.45
C GLY A 285 -11.40 -40.57 -2.43
N TRP A 286 -10.07 -40.66 -2.37
CA TRP A 286 -9.17 -39.51 -2.35
C TRP A 286 -9.41 -38.49 -3.45
N PRO A 287 -9.83 -38.84 -4.71
CA PRO A 287 -10.13 -37.88 -5.77
C PRO A 287 -11.33 -37.00 -5.47
N ARG A 288 -12.40 -37.59 -4.94
CA ARG A 288 -13.60 -36.83 -4.51
C ARG A 288 -13.24 -35.86 -3.41
N ALA A 289 -12.45 -36.31 -2.42
CA ALA A 289 -11.96 -35.46 -1.34
C ALA A 289 -11.13 -34.30 -1.89
N GLY A 290 -10.26 -34.53 -2.88
CA GLY A 290 -9.45 -33.47 -3.53
C GLY A 290 -10.31 -32.42 -4.23
N VAL A 291 -11.31 -32.83 -5.00
CA VAL A 291 -12.24 -31.92 -5.69
C VAL A 291 -13.08 -31.14 -4.67
N HIS A 292 -13.68 -31.81 -3.71
CA HIS A 292 -14.49 -31.15 -2.69
C HIS A 292 -13.67 -30.15 -1.88
N THR A 293 -12.43 -30.50 -1.51
CA THR A 293 -11.51 -29.58 -0.82
C THR A 293 -11.23 -28.35 -1.66
N LEU A 294 -10.86 -28.51 -2.93
CA LEU A 294 -10.56 -27.39 -3.83
C LEU A 294 -11.78 -26.50 -4.03
N VAL A 295 -12.95 -27.08 -4.32
CA VAL A 295 -14.20 -26.31 -4.50
C VAL A 295 -14.58 -25.59 -3.23
N SER A 296 -14.50 -26.25 -2.07
CA SER A 296 -14.80 -25.64 -0.78
C SER A 296 -13.86 -24.47 -0.45
N LEU A 297 -12.57 -24.61 -0.72
CA LEU A 297 -11.60 -23.54 -0.54
C LEU A 297 -11.89 -22.35 -1.46
N ILE A 298 -12.21 -22.59 -2.73
CA ILE A 298 -12.59 -21.55 -3.68
C ILE A 298 -13.84 -20.81 -3.22
N VAL A 299 -14.89 -21.55 -2.84
CA VAL A 299 -16.16 -20.97 -2.38
C VAL A 299 -15.93 -20.15 -1.10
N LEU A 300 -15.28 -20.74 -0.10
CA LEU A 300 -15.00 -20.06 1.17
C LEU A 300 -14.16 -18.80 0.96
N TYR A 301 -13.10 -18.89 0.14
CA TYR A 301 -12.25 -17.74 -0.19
C TYR A 301 -13.08 -16.59 -0.80
N ASN A 302 -13.92 -16.90 -1.80
CA ASN A 302 -14.76 -15.87 -2.44
C ASN A 302 -15.77 -15.26 -1.47
N LEU A 303 -16.43 -16.07 -0.63
CA LEU A 303 -17.39 -15.59 0.37
C LEU A 303 -16.70 -14.62 1.36
N ILE A 304 -15.51 -14.95 1.85
CA ILE A 304 -14.74 -14.09 2.75
C ILE A 304 -14.29 -12.82 2.02
N ALA A 305 -13.82 -12.93 0.76
CA ALA A 305 -13.40 -11.78 -0.05
C ALA A 305 -14.57 -10.82 -0.28
N TRP A 306 -15.73 -11.31 -0.68
CA TRP A 306 -16.94 -10.51 -0.91
C TRP A 306 -17.45 -9.87 0.38
N TYR A 307 -17.47 -10.61 1.48
CA TYR A 307 -17.87 -10.06 2.77
C TYR A 307 -16.91 -8.92 3.20
N GLY A 308 -15.61 -9.13 3.12
CA GLY A 308 -14.61 -8.12 3.46
C GLY A 308 -14.71 -6.87 2.59
N ALA A 309 -14.90 -7.05 1.28
CA ALA A 309 -15.10 -5.97 0.32
C ALA A 309 -16.42 -5.21 0.57
N ALA A 310 -17.51 -5.94 0.84
CA ALA A 310 -18.81 -5.34 1.16
C ALA A 310 -18.81 -4.53 2.46
N LYS A 311 -17.95 -4.88 3.42
CA LYS A 311 -17.75 -4.15 4.69
C LYS A 311 -16.65 -3.10 4.62
N GLY A 312 -15.91 -3.03 3.52
CA GLY A 312 -14.93 -1.99 3.25
C GLY A 312 -15.59 -0.63 3.03
N ASN A 313 -14.79 0.41 3.05
CA ASN A 313 -15.24 1.81 2.92
C ASN A 313 -14.77 2.48 1.61
N SER A 314 -14.37 1.68 0.60
CA SER A 314 -14.05 2.20 -0.73
C SER A 314 -15.24 2.96 -1.34
N PRO A 315 -15.05 4.17 -1.84
CA PRO A 315 -16.09 4.89 -2.59
C PRO A 315 -16.42 4.24 -3.94
N CYS A 316 -15.53 3.38 -4.46
CA CYS A 316 -15.76 2.58 -5.67
C CYS A 316 -16.64 1.33 -5.43
N ARG A 317 -17.19 1.15 -4.23
CA ARG A 317 -17.94 -0.03 -3.83
C ARG A 317 -19.33 -0.07 -4.47
N THR A 318 -19.53 -1.00 -5.39
CA THR A 318 -20.81 -1.37 -6.01
C THR A 318 -20.98 -2.89 -5.94
N PRO A 319 -22.17 -3.45 -6.13
CA PRO A 319 -22.32 -4.91 -6.22
C PRO A 319 -21.37 -5.56 -7.24
N LYS A 320 -21.20 -4.92 -8.40
CA LYS A 320 -20.28 -5.39 -9.46
C LYS A 320 -18.82 -5.39 -9.02
N THR A 321 -18.32 -4.28 -8.44
CA THR A 321 -16.94 -4.18 -8.01
C THR A 321 -16.65 -5.07 -6.80
N VAL A 322 -17.60 -5.24 -5.88
CA VAL A 322 -17.49 -6.20 -4.76
C VAL A 322 -17.39 -7.62 -5.30
N PHE A 323 -18.25 -8.04 -6.25
CA PHE A 323 -18.18 -9.37 -6.83
C PHE A 323 -16.84 -9.63 -7.52
N LEU A 324 -16.39 -8.71 -8.36
CA LEU A 324 -15.13 -8.83 -9.11
C LEU A 324 -13.88 -8.65 -8.23
N SER A 325 -13.99 -8.07 -7.04
CA SER A 325 -12.85 -7.82 -6.16
C SER A 325 -12.16 -9.10 -5.69
N SER A 326 -12.85 -10.24 -5.65
CA SER A 326 -12.24 -11.52 -5.27
C SER A 326 -11.09 -11.91 -6.20
N ILE A 327 -11.18 -11.59 -7.50
CA ILE A 327 -10.12 -11.84 -8.50
C ILE A 327 -8.88 -10.98 -8.20
N ALA A 328 -9.09 -9.69 -7.94
CA ALA A 328 -7.99 -8.80 -7.58
C ALA A 328 -7.38 -9.19 -6.23
N THR A 329 -8.20 -9.49 -5.23
CA THR A 329 -7.75 -9.94 -3.91
C THR A 329 -6.91 -11.21 -4.00
N PHE A 330 -7.34 -12.19 -4.83
CA PHE A 330 -6.53 -13.38 -5.10
C PHE A 330 -5.16 -13.02 -5.68
N ALA A 331 -5.14 -12.16 -6.71
CA ALA A 331 -3.89 -11.73 -7.34
C ALA A 331 -2.97 -10.98 -6.36
N LEU A 332 -3.54 -10.16 -5.46
CA LEU A 332 -2.78 -9.46 -4.42
C LEU A 332 -2.18 -10.43 -3.41
N HIS A 333 -2.96 -11.36 -2.86
CA HIS A 333 -2.49 -12.35 -1.90
C HIS A 333 -1.43 -13.26 -2.50
N TRP A 334 -1.63 -13.73 -3.74
CA TRP A 334 -0.65 -14.54 -4.45
C TRP A 334 0.68 -13.81 -4.57
N ASN A 335 0.66 -12.58 -5.05
CA ASN A 335 1.90 -11.81 -5.28
C ASN A 335 2.56 -11.38 -3.96
N TYR A 336 1.79 -11.01 -2.94
CA TYR A 336 2.33 -10.73 -1.61
C TYR A 336 3.03 -11.97 -1.03
N GLY A 337 2.35 -13.12 -1.04
CA GLY A 337 2.90 -14.38 -0.55
C GLY A 337 4.18 -14.78 -1.30
N MET A 338 4.22 -14.63 -2.63
CA MET A 338 5.43 -14.87 -3.42
C MET A 338 6.57 -13.92 -3.03
N GLY A 339 6.26 -12.66 -2.72
CA GLY A 339 7.24 -11.70 -2.19
C GLY A 339 7.81 -12.13 -0.84
N VAL A 340 6.95 -12.58 0.07
CA VAL A 340 7.38 -13.09 1.39
C VAL A 340 8.27 -14.34 1.23
N LEU A 341 7.89 -15.29 0.39
CA LEU A 341 8.71 -16.49 0.11
C LEU A 341 10.07 -16.11 -0.47
N GLN A 342 10.11 -15.13 -1.38
CA GLN A 342 11.35 -14.57 -1.91
C GLN A 342 12.20 -13.91 -0.82
N GLY A 343 11.58 -13.19 0.12
CA GLY A 343 12.24 -12.60 1.29
C GLY A 343 12.88 -13.67 2.17
N TRP A 344 12.15 -14.72 2.51
CA TRP A 344 12.70 -15.85 3.27
C TRP A 344 13.88 -16.51 2.55
N TRP A 345 13.74 -16.74 1.24
CA TRP A 345 14.84 -17.28 0.44
C TRP A 345 16.09 -16.41 0.54
N ARG A 346 15.96 -15.08 0.44
CA ARG A 346 17.10 -14.15 0.58
C ARG A 346 17.73 -14.24 1.96
N ILE A 347 16.92 -14.30 3.02
CA ILE A 347 17.40 -14.45 4.41
C ILE A 347 18.20 -15.76 4.55
N PHE A 348 17.66 -16.88 4.09
CA PHE A 348 18.33 -18.17 4.14
C PHE A 348 19.61 -18.24 3.30
N SER A 349 19.67 -17.50 2.19
CA SER A 349 20.87 -17.42 1.33
C SER A 349 21.92 -16.41 1.83
N GLY A 350 21.71 -15.78 3.01
CA GLY A 350 22.63 -14.81 3.58
C GLY A 350 22.56 -13.41 2.96
N ASN A 351 21.54 -13.13 2.15
CA ASN A 351 21.33 -11.84 1.46
C ASN A 351 20.12 -11.09 2.02
N SER A 352 20.15 -10.78 3.31
CA SER A 352 19.02 -10.22 4.06
C SER A 352 18.94 -8.70 4.08
N GLY A 353 19.87 -7.98 3.46
CA GLY A 353 19.87 -6.51 3.45
C GLY A 353 18.63 -5.89 2.83
N LEU A 354 18.14 -4.78 3.42
CA LEU A 354 17.00 -4.01 2.91
C LEU A 354 17.31 -3.26 1.61
N GLN A 355 18.60 -2.98 1.36
CA GLN A 355 19.03 -2.38 0.11
C GLN A 355 18.88 -3.38 -1.03
N ILE A 356 17.96 -3.10 -1.92
CA ILE A 356 17.68 -3.94 -3.10
C ILE A 356 17.99 -3.09 -4.32
N ASP A 357 18.91 -3.58 -5.14
CA ASP A 357 19.21 -2.95 -6.42
C ASP A 357 17.98 -3.13 -7.34
N ASP A 358 17.17 -2.08 -7.44
CA ASP A 358 16.00 -2.09 -8.32
C ASP A 358 16.40 -1.59 -9.72
N ARG A 359 16.81 -2.54 -10.55
CA ARG A 359 17.09 -2.27 -11.98
C ARG A 359 15.84 -2.00 -12.81
N SER A 360 14.67 -1.92 -12.20
CA SER A 360 13.38 -1.74 -12.90
C SER A 360 13.03 -0.29 -13.22
N ARG A 361 13.95 0.66 -12.95
CA ARG A 361 13.82 2.07 -13.39
C ARG A 361 14.47 2.35 -14.75
N ASP A 362 15.10 1.34 -15.38
CA ASP A 362 15.61 1.43 -16.75
C ASP A 362 14.55 1.06 -17.79
#